data_2941c4c58b5b9ce7eadf29ce6342f5cb
#
_entry.id   2941c4c58b5b9ce7eadf29ce6342f5cb
#
_cell.length_a   1.000
_cell.length_b   1.000
_cell.length_c   1.000
_cell.angle_alpha   90.00
_cell.angle_beta   90.00
_cell.angle_gamma   90.00
#
_symmetry.space_group_name_H-M   'P 1'
#
loop_
_entity.id
_entity.type
_entity.pdbx_description
1 polymer ?
#
loop_
_entity_poly.entity_id
_entity_poly.type
_entity_poly.pdbx_seq_one_letter_code
_entity_poly.pdbx_strand_id
1 'polypeptide(L)'
;LVPHQEAPTNICWGDRNRSVLVRVPLGWSAKTDMCMIANPLEAPSNYDTTQKQTVEMRSPDGSADLYQLIAGLAVACRCGFEMPDALEIADKTYVNVNIHKKENEDKLKQLAQLPDSCVASADCLEKQRAAFEKYNVFSPAMIDGIISKLRAYEDRTLRSEEIGRAHV
;
A
#
# COMPACT_ATOMS: atom_id res chain seq x y z
N LEU A 1 6.21 2.43 -8.75
CA LEU A 1 5.30 1.47 -9.39
C LEU A 1 5.40 1.63 -10.90
N VAL A 2 5.51 0.53 -11.63
CA VAL A 2 5.67 0.55 -13.09
C VAL A 2 4.30 0.87 -13.73
N PRO A 3 4.21 1.92 -14.56
CA PRO A 3 2.97 2.25 -15.25
C PRO A 3 2.49 1.10 -16.16
N HIS A 4 1.17 0.94 -16.28
CA HIS A 4 0.52 -0.07 -17.14
C HIS A 4 0.83 -1.54 -16.80
N GLN A 5 1.48 -1.81 -15.68
CA GLN A 5 1.58 -3.15 -15.11
C GLN A 5 0.48 -3.34 -14.05
N GLU A 6 0.30 -4.57 -13.57
CA GLU A 6 -0.63 -4.87 -12.45
C GLU A 6 -0.14 -4.26 -11.12
N ALA A 7 0.31 -3.00 -11.17
CA ALA A 7 0.75 -2.27 -9.99
C ALA A 7 -0.48 -1.77 -9.22
N PRO A 8 -0.54 -1.96 -7.90
CA PRO A 8 -1.66 -1.54 -7.08
C PRO A 8 -1.60 -0.02 -6.84
N THR A 9 -2.05 0.77 -7.81
CA THR A 9 -2.05 2.24 -7.74
C THR A 9 -3.28 2.82 -7.06
N ASN A 10 -4.34 2.02 -6.88
CA ASN A 10 -5.57 2.45 -6.23
C ASN A 10 -5.50 2.19 -4.72
N ILE A 11 -5.99 3.15 -3.94
CA ILE A 11 -6.03 3.05 -2.47
C ILE A 11 -7.20 2.15 -2.09
N CYS A 12 -6.91 0.87 -1.92
CA CYS A 12 -7.88 -0.15 -1.54
C CYS A 12 -7.19 -1.33 -0.85
N TRP A 13 -7.99 -2.15 -0.18
CA TRP A 13 -7.52 -3.36 0.47
C TRP A 13 -8.45 -4.55 0.18
N GLY A 14 -7.95 -5.75 0.41
CA GLY A 14 -8.75 -6.96 0.25
C GLY A 14 -8.02 -8.20 0.75
N ASP A 15 -8.77 -9.26 1.01
CA ASP A 15 -8.22 -10.55 1.35
C ASP A 15 -7.98 -11.37 0.08
N ARG A 16 -6.83 -12.04 0.01
CA ARG A 16 -6.42 -12.92 -1.11
C ARG A 16 -6.43 -12.29 -2.50
N ASN A 17 -6.60 -10.98 -2.58
CA ASN A 17 -6.70 -10.23 -3.83
C ASN A 17 -5.35 -9.63 -4.22
N ARG A 18 -4.81 -9.99 -5.39
CA ARG A 18 -3.52 -9.47 -5.89
C ARG A 18 -3.62 -8.11 -6.56
N SER A 19 -4.82 -7.61 -6.84
CA SER A 19 -5.02 -6.32 -7.50
C SER A 19 -5.10 -5.12 -6.53
N VAL A 20 -5.10 -5.35 -5.22
CA VAL A 20 -5.23 -4.30 -4.19
C VAL A 20 -3.88 -3.82 -3.66
N LEU A 21 -3.86 -2.60 -3.11
CA LEU A 21 -2.68 -1.98 -2.51
C LEU A 21 -2.29 -2.65 -1.19
N VAL A 22 -3.27 -2.89 -0.32
CA VAL A 22 -3.08 -3.56 0.97
C VAL A 22 -3.78 -4.90 0.94
N ARG A 23 -3.04 -5.97 1.17
CA ARG A 23 -3.54 -7.34 1.03
C ARG A 23 -3.44 -8.10 2.34
N VAL A 24 -4.51 -8.85 2.67
CA VAL A 24 -4.46 -9.92 3.66
C VAL A 24 -4.14 -11.22 2.91
N PRO A 25 -2.98 -11.85 3.16
CA PRO A 25 -2.55 -13.05 2.43
C PRO A 25 -3.39 -14.29 2.71
N LEU A 26 -3.33 -15.25 1.79
CA LEU A 26 -4.10 -16.50 1.85
C LEU A 26 -3.75 -17.39 3.06
N GLY A 27 -2.49 -17.39 3.48
CA GLY A 27 -1.95 -18.32 4.47
C GLY A 27 -2.66 -18.32 5.85
N TRP A 28 -3.43 -17.28 6.14
CA TRP A 28 -4.07 -17.09 7.45
C TRP A 28 -5.47 -17.64 7.55
N SER A 29 -6.08 -18.01 6.44
CA SER A 29 -7.39 -18.65 6.40
C SER A 29 -7.31 -20.17 6.22
N ALA A 30 -6.11 -20.74 6.20
CA ALA A 30 -5.91 -22.17 6.07
C ALA A 30 -6.44 -22.89 7.33
N LYS A 31 -7.47 -23.68 7.14
CA LYS A 31 -8.06 -24.53 8.20
C LYS A 31 -7.38 -25.90 8.29
N THR A 32 -6.43 -26.17 7.42
CA THR A 32 -5.78 -27.46 7.24
C THR A 32 -4.27 -27.28 7.39
N ASP A 33 -3.65 -28.15 8.16
CA ASP A 33 -2.19 -28.22 8.27
C ASP A 33 -1.62 -28.76 6.96
N MET A 34 -1.04 -27.85 6.16
CA MET A 34 -0.45 -28.19 4.87
C MET A 34 0.80 -29.04 5.01
N CYS A 35 1.50 -28.98 6.15
CA CYS A 35 2.65 -29.85 6.42
C CYS A 35 2.21 -31.30 6.52
N MET A 36 1.11 -31.59 7.19
CA MET A 36 0.52 -32.94 7.26
C MET A 36 0.04 -33.46 5.90
N ILE A 37 -0.44 -32.58 5.01
CA ILE A 37 -0.82 -32.98 3.65
C ILE A 37 0.41 -33.32 2.84
N ALA A 38 1.46 -32.54 2.95
CA ALA A 38 2.70 -32.76 2.22
C ALA A 38 3.50 -33.95 2.75
N ASN A 39 3.46 -34.18 4.06
CA ASN A 39 4.12 -35.30 4.73
C ASN A 39 3.17 -35.98 5.74
N PRO A 40 2.39 -36.98 5.31
CA PRO A 40 1.42 -37.69 6.17
C PRO A 40 2.04 -38.43 7.36
N LEU A 41 3.36 -38.61 7.39
CA LEU A 41 4.09 -39.24 8.48
C LEU A 41 4.52 -38.23 9.57
N GLU A 42 4.33 -36.94 9.33
CA GLU A 42 4.64 -35.89 10.29
C GLU A 42 3.55 -35.79 11.37
N ALA A 43 3.96 -35.59 12.61
CA ALA A 43 3.01 -35.38 13.70
C ALA A 43 2.24 -34.06 13.47
N PRO A 44 0.95 -34.00 13.90
CA PRO A 44 0.19 -32.75 13.81
C PRO A 44 0.93 -31.59 14.47
N SER A 45 1.01 -30.46 13.75
CA SER A 45 1.59 -29.25 14.28
C SER A 45 0.67 -28.68 15.37
N ASN A 46 1.19 -28.50 16.58
CA ASN A 46 0.50 -27.78 17.66
C ASN A 46 0.63 -26.26 17.52
N TYR A 47 0.98 -25.80 16.33
CA TYR A 47 1.26 -24.39 16.07
C TYR A 47 -0.06 -23.63 15.87
N ASP A 48 -0.39 -22.74 16.80
CA ASP A 48 -1.49 -21.80 16.62
C ASP A 48 -1.10 -20.75 15.58
N THR A 49 -1.65 -20.86 14.37
CA THR A 49 -1.44 -19.92 13.29
C THR A 49 -2.38 -18.72 13.35
N THR A 50 -3.38 -18.72 14.22
CA THR A 50 -4.40 -17.65 14.28
C THR A 50 -3.82 -16.30 14.70
N GLN A 51 -2.73 -16.30 15.45
CA GLN A 51 -2.05 -15.07 15.92
C GLN A 51 -0.94 -14.56 14.99
N LYS A 52 -0.72 -15.21 13.86
CA LYS A 52 0.35 -14.84 12.91
C LYS A 52 -0.18 -14.14 11.68
N GLN A 53 -1.31 -13.49 11.80
CA GLN A 53 -1.86 -12.73 10.69
C GLN A 53 -0.95 -11.55 10.34
N THR A 54 -0.67 -11.42 9.05
CA THR A 54 0.06 -10.30 8.48
C THR A 54 -0.82 -9.53 7.52
N VAL A 55 -0.48 -8.27 7.33
CA VAL A 55 -1.03 -7.42 6.29
C VAL A 55 0.12 -7.05 5.39
N GLU A 56 -0.05 -7.21 4.09
CA GLU A 56 0.97 -6.91 3.09
C GLU A 56 0.70 -5.55 2.46
N MET A 57 1.63 -4.62 2.64
CA MET A 57 1.66 -3.36 1.91
C MET A 57 2.46 -3.55 0.63
N ARG A 58 1.87 -3.28 -0.54
CA ARG A 58 2.44 -3.62 -1.84
C ARG A 58 3.05 -2.45 -2.61
N SER A 59 3.07 -1.25 -2.03
CA SER A 59 3.61 -0.05 -2.67
C SER A 59 5.10 0.22 -2.42
N PRO A 60 5.73 -0.24 -1.33
CA PRO A 60 7.13 0.10 -1.07
C PRO A 60 8.05 -0.35 -2.19
N ASP A 61 9.02 0.50 -2.52
CA ASP A 61 10.06 0.23 -3.50
C ASP A 61 11.28 -0.43 -2.84
N GLY A 62 12.01 -1.26 -3.60
CA GLY A 62 13.21 -1.95 -3.10
C GLY A 62 14.38 -1.02 -2.75
N SER A 63 14.35 0.23 -3.19
CA SER A 63 15.33 1.28 -2.87
C SER A 63 14.91 2.18 -1.70
N ALA A 64 13.76 1.89 -1.05
CA ALA A 64 13.26 2.68 0.07
C ALA A 64 14.23 2.66 1.26
N ASP A 65 14.37 3.81 1.94
CA ASP A 65 14.99 3.88 3.26
C ASP A 65 14.10 3.13 4.26
N LEU A 66 14.59 1.99 4.75
CA LEU A 66 13.82 1.08 5.61
C LEU A 66 13.40 1.75 6.93
N TYR A 67 14.23 2.61 7.50
CA TYR A 67 13.92 3.30 8.76
C TYR A 67 12.77 4.30 8.55
N GLN A 68 12.85 5.10 7.50
CA GLN A 68 11.78 6.04 7.14
C GLN A 68 10.50 5.31 6.74
N LEU A 69 10.60 4.19 6.03
CA LEU A 69 9.45 3.37 5.65
C LEU A 69 8.73 2.82 6.89
N ILE A 70 9.46 2.21 7.83
CA ILE A 70 8.88 1.65 9.04
C ILE A 70 8.26 2.76 9.90
N ALA A 71 8.95 3.90 10.05
CA ALA A 71 8.41 5.06 10.77
C ALA A 71 7.12 5.58 10.11
N GLY A 72 7.10 5.68 8.77
CA GLY A 72 5.90 6.08 8.01
C GLY A 72 4.73 5.12 8.19
N LEU A 73 4.99 3.80 8.17
CA LEU A 73 3.97 2.78 8.43
C LEU A 73 3.43 2.87 9.86
N ALA A 74 4.29 3.09 10.85
CA ALA A 74 3.86 3.29 12.24
C ALA A 74 2.97 4.53 12.39
N VAL A 75 3.31 5.63 11.71
CA VAL A 75 2.46 6.84 11.66
C VAL A 75 1.11 6.53 11.02
N ALA A 76 1.09 5.81 9.89
CA ALA A 76 -0.16 5.45 9.21
C ALA A 76 -1.06 4.56 10.08
N CYS A 77 -0.50 3.55 10.74
CA CYS A 77 -1.24 2.69 11.68
C CYS A 77 -1.82 3.50 12.85
N ARG A 78 -1.01 4.37 13.46
CA ARG A 78 -1.48 5.25 14.54
C ARG A 78 -2.62 6.15 14.06
N CYS A 79 -2.48 6.79 12.91
CA CYS A 79 -3.55 7.63 12.35
C CYS A 79 -4.84 6.84 12.15
N GLY A 80 -4.75 5.60 11.66
CA GLY A 80 -5.91 4.71 11.53
C GLY A 80 -6.57 4.39 12.88
N PHE A 81 -5.80 4.15 13.93
CA PHE A 81 -6.36 3.91 15.27
C PHE A 81 -6.95 5.16 15.91
N GLU A 82 -6.45 6.34 15.60
CA GLU A 82 -6.96 7.62 16.13
C GLU A 82 -8.15 8.16 15.31
N MET A 83 -8.42 7.61 14.14
CA MET A 83 -9.45 8.08 13.21
C MET A 83 -10.83 7.55 13.62
N PRO A 84 -11.82 8.43 13.88
CA PRO A 84 -13.13 8.00 14.37
C PRO A 84 -13.95 7.20 13.33
N ASP A 85 -13.70 7.43 12.04
CA ASP A 85 -14.38 6.82 10.90
C ASP A 85 -13.54 5.74 10.19
N ALA A 86 -12.50 5.23 10.86
CA ALA A 86 -11.57 4.26 10.27
C ALA A 86 -12.26 3.02 9.69
N LEU A 87 -13.25 2.47 10.39
CA LEU A 87 -14.00 1.29 9.92
C LEU A 87 -14.86 1.60 8.69
N GLU A 88 -15.49 2.77 8.66
CA GLU A 88 -16.26 3.22 7.49
C GLU A 88 -15.37 3.38 6.26
N ILE A 89 -14.18 3.95 6.44
CA ILE A 89 -13.17 4.05 5.37
C ILE A 89 -12.71 2.67 4.93
N ALA A 90 -12.46 1.75 5.86
CA ALA A 90 -12.08 0.38 5.54
C ALA A 90 -13.17 -0.31 4.71
N ASP A 91 -14.43 -0.19 5.08
CA ASP A 91 -15.55 -0.78 4.32
C ASP A 91 -15.65 -0.20 2.91
N LYS A 92 -15.52 1.12 2.76
CA LYS A 92 -15.56 1.81 1.45
C LYS A 92 -14.40 1.41 0.53
N THR A 93 -13.24 1.10 1.10
CA THR A 93 -12.03 0.76 0.34
C THR A 93 -11.82 -0.74 0.18
N TYR A 94 -12.70 -1.58 0.73
CA TYR A 94 -12.63 -3.04 0.59
C TYR A 94 -12.98 -3.48 -0.85
N VAL A 95 -12.14 -4.34 -1.42
CA VAL A 95 -12.30 -4.86 -2.78
C VAL A 95 -12.09 -6.37 -2.81
N ASN A 96 -13.13 -7.10 -3.16
CA ASN A 96 -13.13 -8.57 -3.27
C ASN A 96 -13.07 -9.07 -4.73
N VAL A 97 -12.89 -8.18 -5.69
CA VAL A 97 -12.84 -8.50 -7.14
C VAL A 97 -11.55 -8.00 -7.76
N ASN A 98 -11.17 -8.57 -8.89
CA ASN A 98 -10.03 -8.06 -9.65
C ASN A 98 -10.42 -6.73 -10.34
N ILE A 99 -9.86 -5.62 -9.85
CA ILE A 99 -10.17 -4.26 -10.32
C ILE A 99 -9.63 -3.95 -11.73
N HIS A 100 -8.72 -4.78 -12.25
CA HIS A 100 -8.17 -4.60 -13.61
C HIS A 100 -9.04 -5.22 -14.70
N LYS A 101 -10.11 -5.93 -14.33
CA LYS A 101 -11.08 -6.44 -15.30
C LYS A 101 -12.05 -5.33 -15.71
N LYS A 102 -12.37 -5.26 -17.02
CA LYS A 102 -13.28 -4.23 -17.58
C LYS A 102 -14.64 -4.16 -16.89
N GLU A 103 -15.16 -5.31 -16.47
CA GLU A 103 -16.45 -5.42 -15.75
C GLU A 103 -16.46 -4.68 -14.38
N ASN A 104 -15.29 -4.33 -13.84
CA ASN A 104 -15.13 -3.68 -12.52
C ASN A 104 -14.66 -2.22 -12.61
N GLU A 105 -14.66 -1.61 -13.80
CA GLU A 105 -14.20 -0.23 -14.00
C GLU A 105 -14.93 0.81 -13.13
N ASP A 106 -16.22 0.60 -12.86
CA ASP A 106 -17.00 1.53 -12.04
C ASP A 106 -16.56 1.52 -10.57
N LYS A 107 -16.13 0.37 -10.04
CA LYS A 107 -15.49 0.30 -8.71
C LYS A 107 -14.16 1.00 -8.69
N LEU A 108 -13.36 0.84 -9.76
CA LEU A 108 -12.07 1.49 -9.90
C LEU A 108 -12.17 3.01 -9.87
N LYS A 109 -13.17 3.59 -10.54
CA LYS A 109 -13.41 5.04 -10.60
C LYS A 109 -13.75 5.67 -9.24
N GLN A 110 -14.24 4.87 -8.29
CA GLN A 110 -14.62 5.34 -6.95
C GLN A 110 -13.42 5.34 -5.97
N LEU A 111 -12.33 4.68 -6.33
CA LEU A 111 -11.16 4.56 -5.48
C LEU A 111 -10.19 5.72 -5.72
N ALA A 112 -9.67 6.30 -4.64
CA ALA A 112 -8.58 7.25 -4.73
C ALA A 112 -7.32 6.56 -5.27
N GLN A 113 -6.45 7.33 -5.91
CA GLN A 113 -5.20 6.84 -6.47
C GLN A 113 -3.99 7.35 -5.68
N LEU A 114 -2.93 6.56 -5.68
CA LEU A 114 -1.62 7.02 -5.22
C LEU A 114 -1.09 8.12 -6.16
N PRO A 115 -0.26 9.04 -5.65
CA PRO A 115 0.45 9.99 -6.50
C PRO A 115 1.23 9.27 -7.60
N ASP A 116 1.23 9.83 -8.79
CA ASP A 116 1.86 9.27 -9.98
C ASP A 116 3.25 9.85 -10.30
N SER A 117 3.71 10.79 -9.47
CA SER A 117 5.02 11.43 -9.60
C SER A 117 5.62 11.75 -8.23
N CYS A 118 6.93 11.97 -8.19
CA CYS A 118 7.63 12.43 -6.98
C CYS A 118 7.10 13.80 -6.54
N VAL A 119 6.86 14.70 -7.49
CA VAL A 119 6.31 16.03 -7.19
C VAL A 119 4.90 15.93 -6.60
N ALA A 120 4.04 15.08 -7.16
CA ALA A 120 2.70 14.85 -6.59
C ALA A 120 2.76 14.20 -5.20
N SER A 121 3.72 13.29 -4.97
CA SER A 121 3.98 12.70 -3.65
C SER A 121 4.41 13.75 -2.63
N ALA A 122 5.26 14.70 -3.02
CA ALA A 122 5.66 15.82 -2.18
C ALA A 122 4.46 16.69 -1.78
N ASP A 123 3.57 16.99 -2.73
CA ASP A 123 2.37 17.78 -2.47
C ASP A 123 1.41 17.06 -1.51
N CYS A 124 1.30 15.72 -1.61
CA CYS A 124 0.54 14.91 -0.67
C CYS A 124 1.16 14.91 0.73
N LEU A 125 2.48 14.75 0.82
CA LEU A 125 3.20 14.78 2.10
C LEU A 125 3.06 16.15 2.78
N GLU A 126 3.18 17.23 2.04
CA GLU A 126 3.01 18.59 2.57
C GLU A 126 1.62 18.83 3.18
N LYS A 127 0.56 18.34 2.51
CA LYS A 127 -0.81 18.43 3.02
C LYS A 127 -1.04 17.60 4.29
N GLN A 128 -0.29 16.51 4.45
CA GLN A 128 -0.45 15.58 5.55
C GLN A 128 0.65 15.71 6.62
N ARG A 129 1.55 16.67 6.49
CA ARG A 129 2.74 16.82 7.35
C ARG A 129 2.43 16.80 8.84
N ALA A 130 1.31 17.38 9.25
CA ALA A 130 0.90 17.42 10.66
C ALA A 130 0.75 16.00 11.26
N ALA A 131 0.32 15.01 10.49
CA ALA A 131 0.23 13.64 10.94
C ALA A 131 1.61 13.01 11.16
N PHE A 132 2.57 13.31 10.30
CA PHE A 132 3.94 12.81 10.39
C PHE A 132 4.75 13.50 11.49
N GLU A 133 4.54 14.80 11.69
CA GLU A 133 5.23 15.61 12.72
C GLU A 133 4.65 15.36 14.12
N LYS A 134 3.41 14.88 14.23
CA LYS A 134 2.76 14.58 15.51
C LYS A 134 3.63 13.62 16.32
N TYR A 135 3.83 13.93 17.59
CA TYR A 135 4.68 13.21 18.53
C TYR A 135 6.18 13.16 18.16
N ASN A 136 6.63 14.07 17.32
CA ASN A 136 8.04 14.16 16.87
C ASN A 136 8.58 12.86 16.22
N VAL A 137 7.74 12.10 15.54
CA VAL A 137 8.20 10.92 14.78
C VAL A 137 9.08 11.36 13.62
N PHE A 138 8.61 12.36 12.85
CA PHE A 138 9.43 13.06 11.87
C PHE A 138 9.60 14.51 12.29
N SER A 139 10.82 15.02 12.26
CA SER A 139 11.05 16.46 12.50
C SER A 139 10.57 17.30 11.31
N PRO A 140 10.14 18.56 11.53
CA PRO A 140 9.80 19.46 10.42
C PRO A 140 10.91 19.57 9.38
N ALA A 141 12.16 19.69 9.79
CA ALA A 141 13.31 19.76 8.89
C ALA A 141 13.48 18.49 8.04
N MET A 142 13.15 17.32 8.59
CA MET A 142 13.19 16.05 7.84
C MET A 142 12.09 16.02 6.78
N ILE A 143 10.87 16.44 7.11
CA ILE A 143 9.76 16.54 6.16
C ILE A 143 10.11 17.55 5.05
N ASP A 144 10.62 18.73 5.39
CA ASP A 144 11.04 19.75 4.43
C ASP A 144 12.13 19.22 3.48
N GLY A 145 13.10 18.47 4.00
CA GLY A 145 14.15 17.83 3.22
C GLY A 145 13.61 16.79 2.24
N ILE A 146 12.66 15.95 2.67
CA ILE A 146 12.00 14.95 1.82
C ILE A 146 11.21 15.64 0.69
N ILE A 147 10.40 16.65 1.03
CA ILE A 147 9.59 17.41 0.07
C ILE A 147 10.50 18.08 -0.96
N SER A 148 11.56 18.76 -0.52
CA SER A 148 12.52 19.42 -1.40
C SER A 148 13.18 18.43 -2.37
N LYS A 149 13.62 17.28 -1.86
CA LYS A 149 14.24 16.22 -2.68
C LYS A 149 13.27 15.66 -3.73
N LEU A 150 12.03 15.38 -3.34
CA LEU A 150 11.02 14.86 -4.25
C LEU A 150 10.66 15.87 -5.35
N ARG A 151 10.53 17.17 -5.01
CA ARG A 151 10.26 18.23 -5.99
C ARG A 151 11.39 18.45 -6.98
N ALA A 152 12.63 18.18 -6.58
CA ALA A 152 13.79 18.33 -7.45
C ALA A 152 13.84 17.33 -8.62
N TYR A 153 13.01 16.28 -8.60
CA TYR A 153 12.89 15.36 -9.74
C TYR A 153 12.15 15.95 -10.95
N GLU A 154 11.28 16.95 -10.72
CA GLU A 154 10.51 17.65 -11.79
C GLU A 154 9.74 16.71 -12.74
N ASP A 155 9.28 15.57 -12.23
CA ASP A 155 8.79 14.42 -12.97
C ASP A 155 7.27 14.43 -13.28
N ARG A 156 6.58 15.56 -13.12
CA ARG A 156 5.11 15.64 -13.33
C ARG A 156 4.66 15.19 -14.72
N THR A 157 5.45 15.48 -15.74
CA THR A 157 5.12 15.20 -17.14
C THR A 157 5.80 13.95 -17.67
N LEU A 158 6.76 13.40 -16.93
CA LEU A 158 7.59 12.28 -17.37
C LEU A 158 6.75 11.09 -17.86
N ARG A 159 5.71 10.73 -17.12
CA ARG A 159 4.82 9.62 -17.49
C ARG A 159 4.13 9.84 -18.84
N SER A 160 3.63 11.05 -19.09
CA SER A 160 2.98 11.40 -20.37
C SER A 160 3.97 11.48 -21.53
N GLU A 161 5.17 11.93 -21.27
CA GLU A 161 6.26 11.99 -22.24
C GLU A 161 6.74 10.59 -22.65
N GLU A 162 6.93 9.70 -21.70
CA GLU A 162 7.33 8.31 -21.94
C GLU A 162 6.27 7.52 -22.72
N ILE A 163 4.99 7.71 -22.38
CA ILE A 163 3.88 7.10 -23.13
C ILE A 163 3.86 7.63 -24.57
N GLY A 164 4.07 8.93 -24.77
CA GLY A 164 4.14 9.54 -26.11
C GLY A 164 5.28 8.97 -26.95
N ARG A 165 6.43 8.66 -26.35
CA ARG A 165 7.58 8.05 -27.05
C ARG A 165 7.39 6.57 -27.38
N ALA A 166 6.60 5.84 -26.60
CA ALA A 166 6.34 4.43 -26.84
C ALA A 166 5.37 4.16 -28.03
N HIS A 167 4.72 5.19 -28.53
CA HIS A 167 3.78 5.12 -29.66
C HIS A 167 4.34 5.73 -30.96
N VAL A 168 5.62 6.07 -31.00
CA VAL A 168 6.38 6.47 -32.19
C VAL A 168 7.36 5.36 -32.54
#